data_fc577eef1a54a45466be1f0d28c13181
#
_entry.id   fc577eef1a54a45466be1f0d28c13181
#
_cell.length_a   1.000
_cell.length_b   1.000
_cell.length_c   1.000
_cell.angle_alpha   90.00
_cell.angle_beta   90.00
_cell.angle_gamma   90.00
#
_symmetry.space_group_name_H-M   'P 1'
#
loop_
_entity.id
_entity.type
_entity.pdbx_description
1 polymer ?
#
loop_
_entity_poly.entity_id
_entity_poly.type
_entity_poly.pdbx_seq_one_letter_code
_entity_poly.pdbx_strand_id
1 'polypeptide(L)'
;MNRAISLPLKGAAWLLLVLALPFANAQDMNKTAPQTFVSEASAAGVAEIEAGKMALEKSTAADVKVFAKQMIDDHGKVNAELRSLAERKKLEVEDDASPTDKAKATLLDLRDASFDPAYANNQVAAHEKAVELFTQAADNLTDPELQAFAKTHLPALKHHLEMARALAKAHPSK
;
A
#
# COMPACT_ATOMS: atom_id res chain seq x y z
N MET A 1 5.76 -74.33 -49.30
CA MET A 1 4.41 -73.97 -48.90
C MET A 1 4.54 -73.04 -47.69
N ASN A 2 4.68 -71.74 -47.89
CA ASN A 2 4.76 -70.75 -46.85
C ASN A 2 3.57 -69.76 -46.98
N ARG A 3 2.67 -69.82 -46.03
CA ARG A 3 1.54 -68.90 -45.96
C ARG A 3 2.02 -67.66 -45.18
N ALA A 4 2.04 -66.51 -45.84
CA ALA A 4 2.21 -65.21 -45.21
C ALA A 4 0.87 -64.78 -44.61
N ILE A 5 0.89 -64.47 -43.31
CA ILE A 5 -0.25 -63.89 -42.60
C ILE A 5 -0.04 -62.39 -42.55
N SER A 6 -0.89 -61.66 -43.26
CA SER A 6 -0.93 -60.19 -43.19
C SER A 6 -1.82 -59.74 -42.03
N LEU A 7 -1.25 -59.00 -41.04
CA LEU A 7 -1.99 -58.27 -40.01
C LEU A 7 -2.43 -56.88 -40.54
N PRO A 8 -3.63 -56.44 -40.26
CA PRO A 8 -4.06 -55.09 -40.58
C PRO A 8 -3.55 -54.12 -39.51
N LEU A 9 -2.85 -53.09 -39.96
CA LEU A 9 -2.44 -51.95 -39.16
C LEU A 9 -3.69 -51.07 -38.83
N LYS A 10 -4.16 -51.13 -37.60
CA LYS A 10 -5.20 -50.22 -37.11
C LYS A 10 -4.52 -48.88 -36.73
N GLY A 11 -4.76 -47.86 -37.59
CA GLY A 11 -4.32 -46.51 -37.31
C GLY A 11 -5.08 -45.91 -36.11
N ALA A 12 -4.38 -45.65 -35.04
CA ALA A 12 -4.87 -44.89 -33.91
C ALA A 12 -4.67 -43.40 -34.24
N ALA A 13 -5.77 -42.73 -34.58
CA ALA A 13 -5.79 -41.28 -34.73
C ALA A 13 -5.71 -40.65 -33.32
N TRP A 14 -4.56 -40.10 -32.95
CA TRP A 14 -4.42 -39.28 -31.76
C TRP A 14 -4.99 -37.90 -32.01
N LEU A 15 -6.18 -37.64 -31.44
CA LEU A 15 -6.79 -36.30 -31.40
C LEU A 15 -5.98 -35.49 -30.39
N LEU A 16 -5.08 -34.63 -30.86
CA LEU A 16 -4.45 -33.61 -30.03
C LEU A 16 -5.49 -32.55 -29.64
N LEU A 17 -6.05 -32.70 -28.45
CA LEU A 17 -6.88 -31.67 -27.81
C LEU A 17 -5.95 -30.55 -27.37
N VAL A 18 -5.77 -29.51 -28.19
CA VAL A 18 -5.10 -28.28 -27.80
C VAL A 18 -6.03 -27.55 -26.83
N LEU A 19 -5.78 -27.71 -25.52
CA LEU A 19 -6.37 -26.81 -24.51
C LEU A 19 -5.79 -25.42 -24.76
N ALA A 20 -6.57 -24.56 -25.39
CA ALA A 20 -6.30 -23.12 -25.40
C ALA A 20 -6.52 -22.59 -23.98
N LEU A 21 -5.44 -22.51 -23.18
CA LEU A 21 -5.46 -21.75 -21.94
C LEU A 21 -5.69 -20.28 -22.33
N PRO A 22 -6.64 -19.57 -21.68
CA PRO A 22 -6.76 -18.14 -21.90
C PRO A 22 -5.45 -17.50 -21.43
N PHE A 23 -4.71 -16.87 -22.35
CA PHE A 23 -3.62 -15.99 -21.99
C PHE A 23 -4.26 -14.84 -21.18
N ALA A 24 -4.12 -14.89 -19.85
CA ALA A 24 -4.38 -13.74 -19.03
C ALA A 24 -3.50 -12.60 -19.55
N ASN A 25 -4.15 -11.53 -20.01
CA ASN A 25 -3.46 -10.39 -20.58
C ASN A 25 -2.49 -9.83 -19.53
N ALA A 26 -1.20 -9.79 -19.86
CA ALA A 26 -0.17 -9.18 -19.03
C ALA A 26 -0.43 -7.69 -18.73
N GLN A 27 -1.41 -7.07 -19.39
CA GLN A 27 -1.87 -5.71 -19.15
C GLN A 27 -2.73 -5.56 -17.87
N ASP A 28 -3.31 -6.67 -17.33
CA ASP A 28 -4.09 -6.60 -16.10
C ASP A 28 -3.21 -6.64 -14.83
N MET A 29 -1.97 -7.03 -14.92
CA MET A 29 -1.06 -7.12 -13.77
C MET A 29 -0.56 -5.75 -13.26
N ASN A 30 -0.86 -4.65 -13.95
CA ASN A 30 -0.45 -3.29 -13.55
C ASN A 30 -1.63 -2.41 -13.13
N LYS A 31 -2.84 -2.97 -13.03
CA LYS A 31 -4.01 -2.25 -12.54
C LYS A 31 -4.17 -2.48 -11.04
N THR A 32 -4.02 -1.44 -10.26
CA THR A 32 -4.38 -1.48 -8.84
C THR A 32 -5.86 -1.77 -8.72
N ALA A 33 -6.23 -2.87 -8.07
CA ALA A 33 -7.65 -3.16 -7.83
C ALA A 33 -8.21 -2.12 -6.84
N PRO A 34 -9.44 -1.61 -7.04
CA PRO A 34 -10.07 -0.66 -6.13
C PRO A 34 -10.03 -1.08 -4.66
N GLN A 35 -10.34 -2.35 -4.36
CA GLN A 35 -10.29 -2.88 -3.00
C GLN A 35 -8.87 -2.86 -2.42
N THR A 36 -7.85 -3.26 -3.19
CA THR A 36 -6.45 -3.23 -2.74
C THR A 36 -6.02 -1.82 -2.36
N PHE A 37 -6.30 -0.83 -3.22
CA PHE A 37 -6.00 0.57 -2.91
C PHE A 37 -6.69 1.04 -1.64
N VAL A 38 -7.99 0.76 -1.47
CA VAL A 38 -8.75 1.17 -0.29
C VAL A 38 -8.19 0.54 0.98
N SER A 39 -7.91 -0.78 0.96
CA SER A 39 -7.34 -1.49 2.11
C SER A 39 -5.94 -0.97 2.47
N GLU A 40 -5.05 -0.84 1.50
CA GLU A 40 -3.67 -0.37 1.75
C GLU A 40 -3.64 1.10 2.21
N ALA A 41 -4.42 1.97 1.59
CA ALA A 41 -4.46 3.39 1.96
C ALA A 41 -5.06 3.61 3.34
N SER A 42 -6.15 2.90 3.69
CA SER A 42 -6.77 3.01 5.03
C SER A 42 -5.85 2.47 6.13
N ALA A 43 -5.24 1.30 5.93
CA ALA A 43 -4.29 0.72 6.89
C ALA A 43 -3.07 1.63 7.11
N ALA A 44 -2.52 2.21 6.03
CA ALA A 44 -1.41 3.16 6.13
C ALA A 44 -1.81 4.41 6.92
N GLY A 45 -3.00 4.97 6.67
CA GLY A 45 -3.49 6.12 7.42
C GLY A 45 -3.71 5.83 8.91
N VAL A 46 -4.18 4.63 9.27
CA VAL A 46 -4.27 4.20 10.68
C VAL A 46 -2.86 4.14 11.30
N ALA A 47 -1.88 3.57 10.60
CA ALA A 47 -0.50 3.49 11.07
C ALA A 47 0.11 4.88 11.34
N GLU A 48 -0.17 5.87 10.48
CA GLU A 48 0.30 7.24 10.64
C GLU A 48 -0.33 7.93 11.86
N ILE A 49 -1.61 7.71 12.11
CA ILE A 49 -2.31 8.24 13.29
C ILE A 49 -1.73 7.63 14.58
N GLU A 50 -1.48 6.32 14.60
CA GLU A 50 -0.89 5.63 15.76
C GLU A 50 0.55 6.07 16.01
N ALA A 51 1.38 6.16 14.97
CA ALA A 51 2.74 6.65 15.07
C ALA A 51 2.79 8.12 15.54
N GLY A 52 1.88 8.95 15.07
CA GLY A 52 1.75 10.33 15.51
C GLY A 52 1.39 10.43 17.01
N LYS A 53 0.43 9.64 17.48
CA LYS A 53 0.07 9.59 18.91
C LYS A 53 1.27 9.18 19.77
N MET A 54 2.00 8.15 19.36
CA MET A 54 3.21 7.71 20.04
C MET A 54 4.27 8.82 20.09
N ALA A 55 4.45 9.57 19.00
CA ALA A 55 5.39 10.67 18.97
C ALA A 55 4.99 11.84 19.89
N LEU A 56 3.71 12.12 20.05
CA LEU A 56 3.22 13.12 21.02
C LEU A 56 3.52 12.72 22.46
N GLU A 57 3.49 11.42 22.76
CA GLU A 57 3.76 10.87 24.08
C GLU A 57 5.27 10.81 24.40
N LYS A 58 6.06 10.30 23.46
CA LYS A 58 7.48 9.95 23.69
C LYS A 58 8.46 11.08 23.39
N SER A 59 8.21 11.89 22.37
CA SER A 59 9.14 12.95 22.01
C SER A 59 9.04 14.15 22.94
N THR A 60 10.16 14.78 23.20
CA THR A 60 10.23 16.11 23.85
C THR A 60 10.51 17.23 22.85
N ALA A 61 10.89 16.89 21.62
CA ALA A 61 11.21 17.84 20.56
C ALA A 61 9.94 18.52 20.00
N ALA A 62 9.94 19.84 19.97
CA ALA A 62 8.77 20.61 19.56
C ALA A 62 8.41 20.39 18.07
N ASP A 63 9.40 20.29 17.20
CA ASP A 63 9.23 20.04 15.76
C ASP A 63 8.67 18.65 15.48
N VAL A 64 9.11 17.62 16.22
CA VAL A 64 8.54 16.26 16.15
C VAL A 64 7.06 16.29 16.55
N LYS A 65 6.70 16.97 17.63
CA LYS A 65 5.31 17.07 18.09
C LYS A 65 4.41 17.84 17.11
N VAL A 66 4.93 18.92 16.50
CA VAL A 66 4.19 19.66 15.49
C VAL A 66 3.90 18.78 14.27
N PHE A 67 4.92 18.09 13.77
CA PHE A 67 4.77 17.14 12.66
C PHE A 67 3.78 16.02 13.01
N ALA A 68 3.93 15.38 14.16
CA ALA A 68 3.07 14.31 14.61
C ALA A 68 1.60 14.73 14.70
N LYS A 69 1.33 15.92 15.26
CA LYS A 69 -0.04 16.47 15.32
C LYS A 69 -0.62 16.66 13.92
N GLN A 70 0.15 17.18 12.97
CA GLN A 70 -0.30 17.35 11.59
C GLN A 70 -0.63 16.00 10.95
N MET A 71 0.22 14.96 11.14
CA MET A 71 -0.06 13.60 10.62
C MET A 71 -1.37 13.03 11.16
N ILE A 72 -1.63 13.19 12.47
CA ILE A 72 -2.90 12.75 13.07
C ILE A 72 -4.09 13.47 12.43
N ASP A 73 -4.02 14.78 12.31
CA ASP A 73 -5.12 15.60 11.83
C ASP A 73 -5.41 15.33 10.33
N ASP A 74 -4.36 15.27 9.49
CA ASP A 74 -4.51 15.12 8.05
C ASP A 74 -4.87 13.68 7.64
N HIS A 75 -4.20 12.66 8.18
CA HIS A 75 -4.55 11.27 7.90
C HIS A 75 -5.91 10.89 8.50
N GLY A 76 -6.31 11.49 9.62
CA GLY A 76 -7.66 11.32 10.17
C GLY A 76 -8.74 11.78 9.19
N LYS A 77 -8.57 12.95 8.56
CA LYS A 77 -9.51 13.47 7.54
C LYS A 77 -9.52 12.60 6.30
N VAL A 78 -8.33 12.26 5.76
CA VAL A 78 -8.20 11.42 4.56
C VAL A 78 -8.85 10.05 4.77
N ASN A 79 -8.63 9.40 5.92
CA ASN A 79 -9.28 8.12 6.22
C ASN A 79 -10.80 8.23 6.34
N ALA A 80 -11.32 9.31 6.93
CA ALA A 80 -12.76 9.53 6.99
C ALA A 80 -13.38 9.72 5.61
N GLU A 81 -12.75 10.47 4.73
CA GLU A 81 -13.17 10.66 3.34
C GLU A 81 -13.12 9.33 2.55
N LEU A 82 -12.02 8.58 2.70
CA LEU A 82 -11.86 7.27 2.05
C LEU A 82 -12.93 6.28 2.51
N ARG A 83 -13.23 6.24 3.81
CA ARG A 83 -14.30 5.39 4.38
C ARG A 83 -15.64 5.73 3.75
N SER A 84 -16.01 7.01 3.71
CA SER A 84 -17.27 7.45 3.10
C SER A 84 -17.36 7.08 1.60
N LEU A 85 -16.25 7.17 0.87
CA LEU A 85 -16.18 6.77 -0.53
C LEU A 85 -16.30 5.24 -0.68
N ALA A 86 -15.59 4.47 0.15
CA ALA A 86 -15.60 3.02 0.15
C ALA A 86 -17.00 2.44 0.46
N GLU A 87 -17.70 3.02 1.44
CA GLU A 87 -19.08 2.65 1.79
C GLU A 87 -20.03 2.76 0.59
N ARG A 88 -19.98 3.87 -0.16
CA ARG A 88 -20.80 4.06 -1.37
C ARG A 88 -20.49 3.01 -2.44
N LYS A 89 -19.25 2.52 -2.46
CA LYS A 89 -18.77 1.53 -3.44
C LYS A 89 -18.82 0.09 -2.94
N LYS A 90 -19.27 -0.12 -1.70
CA LYS A 90 -19.29 -1.44 -1.05
C LYS A 90 -17.90 -2.08 -0.99
N LEU A 91 -16.89 -1.25 -0.74
CA LEU A 91 -15.51 -1.65 -0.49
C LEU A 91 -15.23 -1.60 1.01
N GLU A 92 -14.34 -2.47 1.47
CA GLU A 92 -13.94 -2.57 2.86
C GLU A 92 -12.72 -1.70 3.14
N VAL A 93 -12.74 -0.96 4.25
CA VAL A 93 -11.60 -0.23 4.80
C VAL A 93 -10.97 -1.02 5.93
N GLU A 94 -9.68 -0.87 6.12
CA GLU A 94 -8.99 -1.41 7.29
C GLU A 94 -9.15 -0.45 8.47
N ASP A 95 -9.50 -1.01 9.63
CA ASP A 95 -9.58 -0.28 10.90
C ASP A 95 -8.29 -0.40 11.73
N ASP A 96 -7.35 -1.19 11.25
CA ASP A 96 -6.07 -1.50 11.87
C ASP A 96 -4.90 -1.23 10.92
N ALA A 97 -3.75 -0.88 11.48
CA ALA A 97 -2.49 -0.84 10.74
C ALA A 97 -2.09 -2.25 10.24
N SER A 98 -1.34 -2.31 9.14
CA SER A 98 -0.85 -3.59 8.62
C SER A 98 0.02 -4.33 9.66
N PRO A 99 0.13 -5.67 9.60
CA PRO A 99 1.00 -6.42 10.52
C PRO A 99 2.45 -5.93 10.51
N THR A 100 2.95 -5.51 9.34
CA THR A 100 4.30 -4.94 9.19
C THR A 100 4.42 -3.60 9.91
N ASP A 101 3.41 -2.74 9.82
CA ASP A 101 3.46 -1.42 10.46
C ASP A 101 3.24 -1.53 11.97
N LYS A 102 2.41 -2.46 12.44
CA LYS A 102 2.33 -2.82 13.87
C LYS A 102 3.67 -3.30 14.43
N ALA A 103 4.40 -4.14 13.69
CA ALA A 103 5.73 -4.58 14.10
C ALA A 103 6.73 -3.41 14.18
N LYS A 104 6.71 -2.49 13.22
CA LYS A 104 7.54 -1.27 13.26
C LYS A 104 7.15 -0.36 14.43
N ALA A 105 5.87 -0.17 14.69
CA ALA A 105 5.39 0.60 15.84
C ALA A 105 5.89 0.00 17.16
N THR A 106 5.83 -1.32 17.32
CA THR A 106 6.38 -2.02 18.50
C THR A 106 7.88 -1.78 18.65
N LEU A 107 8.66 -1.88 17.57
CA LEU A 107 10.11 -1.61 17.60
C LEU A 107 10.42 -0.14 17.90
N LEU A 108 9.58 0.77 17.41
CA LEU A 108 9.72 2.20 17.69
C LEU A 108 9.37 2.51 19.16
N ASP A 109 8.37 1.87 19.71
CA ASP A 109 7.95 2.05 21.09
C ASP A 109 9.03 1.64 22.11
N LEU A 110 9.85 0.67 21.77
CA LEU A 110 10.98 0.23 22.60
C LEU A 110 12.18 1.21 22.63
N ARG A 111 12.08 2.32 21.88
CA ARG A 111 13.18 3.30 21.81
C ARG A 111 12.92 4.46 22.76
N ASP A 112 13.99 4.86 23.48
CA ASP A 112 13.98 6.04 24.35
C ASP A 112 14.76 7.19 23.69
N ALA A 113 16.02 7.37 24.01
CA ALA A 113 16.86 8.47 23.48
C ALA A 113 17.05 8.45 21.95
N SER A 114 16.79 7.32 21.28
CA SER A 114 16.83 7.17 19.81
C SER A 114 15.44 7.23 19.16
N PHE A 115 14.42 7.65 19.88
CA PHE A 115 13.04 7.69 19.36
C PHE A 115 12.90 8.67 18.20
N ASP A 116 13.27 9.94 18.38
CA ASP A 116 13.07 10.99 17.37
C ASP A 116 13.72 10.68 16.02
N PRO A 117 15.01 10.27 15.95
CA PRO A 117 15.61 9.87 14.68
C PRO A 117 14.94 8.63 14.06
N ALA A 118 14.51 7.66 14.87
CA ALA A 118 13.83 6.47 14.35
C ALA A 118 12.43 6.80 13.83
N TYR A 119 11.67 7.62 14.55
CA TYR A 119 10.37 8.13 14.11
C TYR A 119 10.51 8.88 12.79
N ALA A 120 11.41 9.86 12.70
CA ALA A 120 11.60 10.64 11.49
C ALA A 120 11.97 9.78 10.26
N ASN A 121 12.86 8.79 10.43
CA ASN A 121 13.21 7.86 9.35
C ASN A 121 12.04 6.93 8.97
N ASN A 122 11.24 6.47 9.94
CA ASN A 122 10.03 5.71 9.67
C ASN A 122 9.01 6.53 8.87
N GLN A 123 8.86 7.81 9.20
CA GLN A 123 7.97 8.74 8.50
C GLN A 123 8.40 8.95 7.04
N VAL A 124 9.69 9.08 6.76
CA VAL A 124 10.21 9.13 5.37
C VAL A 124 9.81 7.86 4.61
N ALA A 125 10.10 6.69 5.17
CA ALA A 125 9.82 5.42 4.50
C ALA A 125 8.32 5.16 4.29
N ALA A 126 7.47 5.57 5.23
CA ALA A 126 6.03 5.43 5.13
C ALA A 126 5.44 6.36 4.06
N HIS A 127 5.87 7.61 4.03
CA HIS A 127 5.40 8.58 3.04
C HIS A 127 5.94 8.29 1.63
N GLU A 128 7.14 7.72 1.47
CA GLU A 128 7.61 7.22 0.16
C GLU A 128 6.67 6.16 -0.40
N LYS A 129 6.24 5.21 0.42
CA LYS A 129 5.27 4.17 0.03
C LYS A 129 3.88 4.76 -0.26
N ALA A 130 3.41 5.69 0.57
CA ALA A 130 2.12 6.32 0.37
C ALA A 130 2.09 7.14 -0.94
N VAL A 131 3.16 7.88 -1.25
CA VAL A 131 3.29 8.62 -2.52
C VAL A 131 3.30 7.66 -3.71
N GLU A 132 4.00 6.52 -3.61
CA GLU A 132 4.00 5.49 -4.65
C GLU A 132 2.59 4.91 -4.85
N LEU A 133 1.92 4.46 -3.79
CA LEU A 133 0.56 3.90 -3.83
C LEU A 133 -0.43 4.89 -4.47
N PHE A 134 -0.43 6.14 -4.00
CA PHE A 134 -1.35 7.15 -4.52
C PHE A 134 -1.01 7.59 -5.94
N THR A 135 0.26 7.55 -6.36
CA THR A 135 0.64 7.80 -7.75
C THR A 135 0.11 6.68 -8.66
N GLN A 136 0.33 5.43 -8.29
CA GLN A 136 -0.21 4.28 -9.03
C GLN A 136 -1.73 4.31 -9.11
N ALA A 137 -2.40 4.67 -8.03
CA ALA A 137 -3.84 4.79 -7.99
C ALA A 137 -4.35 5.93 -8.88
N ALA A 138 -3.69 7.10 -8.84
CA ALA A 138 -4.03 8.26 -9.67
C ALA A 138 -3.91 7.99 -11.17
N ASP A 139 -2.98 7.12 -11.57
CA ASP A 139 -2.69 6.81 -12.96
C ASP A 139 -3.48 5.59 -13.49
N ASN A 140 -3.67 4.56 -12.64
CA ASN A 140 -4.05 3.23 -13.11
C ASN A 140 -5.40 2.73 -12.58
N LEU A 141 -6.03 3.36 -11.57
CA LEU A 141 -7.35 2.92 -11.10
C LEU A 141 -8.40 3.10 -12.19
N THR A 142 -9.24 2.09 -12.34
CA THR A 142 -10.37 2.13 -13.30
C THR A 142 -11.60 2.83 -12.72
N ASP A 143 -11.71 2.92 -11.39
CA ASP A 143 -12.78 3.65 -10.72
C ASP A 143 -12.46 5.15 -10.70
N PRO A 144 -13.27 6.00 -11.37
CA PRO A 144 -12.95 7.41 -11.54
C PRO A 144 -13.00 8.22 -10.24
N GLU A 145 -13.83 7.82 -9.26
CA GLU A 145 -13.91 8.54 -7.98
C GLU A 145 -12.71 8.21 -7.08
N LEU A 146 -12.27 6.94 -7.05
CA LEU A 146 -11.05 6.55 -6.33
C LEU A 146 -9.80 7.15 -7.00
N GLN A 147 -9.79 7.19 -8.34
CA GLN A 147 -8.71 7.87 -9.07
C GLN A 147 -8.66 9.37 -8.74
N ALA A 148 -9.81 10.04 -8.70
CA ALA A 148 -9.91 11.44 -8.33
C ALA A 148 -9.50 11.69 -6.87
N PHE A 149 -9.90 10.80 -5.95
CA PHE A 149 -9.47 10.82 -4.55
C PHE A 149 -7.94 10.74 -4.46
N ALA A 150 -7.31 9.79 -5.13
CA ALA A 150 -5.85 9.66 -5.14
C ALA A 150 -5.17 10.93 -5.69
N LYS A 151 -5.65 11.47 -6.80
CA LYS A 151 -5.14 12.73 -7.39
C LYS A 151 -5.26 13.91 -6.43
N THR A 152 -6.35 14.00 -5.69
CA THR A 152 -6.62 15.10 -4.74
C THR A 152 -5.66 15.07 -3.56
N HIS A 153 -5.36 13.88 -3.02
CA HIS A 153 -4.53 13.76 -1.80
C HIS A 153 -3.03 13.61 -2.09
N LEU A 154 -2.63 13.22 -3.30
CA LEU A 154 -1.21 13.04 -3.67
C LEU A 154 -0.32 14.26 -3.42
N PRO A 155 -0.74 15.52 -3.68
CA PRO A 155 0.09 16.70 -3.38
C PRO A 155 0.39 16.83 -1.87
N ALA A 156 -0.59 16.58 -1.00
CA ALA A 156 -0.40 16.64 0.44
C ALA A 156 0.59 15.56 0.93
N LEU A 157 0.46 14.32 0.42
CA LEU A 157 1.39 13.24 0.75
C LEU A 157 2.85 13.57 0.32
N LYS A 158 3.02 14.19 -0.84
CA LYS A 158 4.35 14.67 -1.28
C LYS A 158 4.90 15.74 -0.35
N HIS A 159 4.06 16.65 0.10
CA HIS A 159 4.46 17.68 1.08
C HIS A 159 4.83 17.06 2.43
N HIS A 160 4.05 16.09 2.93
CA HIS A 160 4.41 15.35 4.14
C HIS A 160 5.75 14.62 4.01
N LEU A 161 6.05 14.05 2.85
CA LEU A 161 7.35 13.43 2.60
C LEU A 161 8.50 14.44 2.69
N GLU A 162 8.32 15.65 2.14
CA GLU A 162 9.32 16.73 2.26
C GLU A 162 9.52 17.12 3.72
N MET A 163 8.44 17.28 4.48
CA MET A 163 8.50 17.57 5.91
C MET A 163 9.18 16.45 6.70
N ALA A 164 8.88 15.19 6.42
CA ALA A 164 9.51 14.03 7.05
C ALA A 164 11.02 13.99 6.78
N ARG A 165 11.44 14.29 5.56
CA ARG A 165 12.87 14.40 5.19
C ARG A 165 13.58 15.53 5.92
N ALA A 166 12.92 16.68 6.08
CA ALA A 166 13.46 17.80 6.85
C ALA A 166 13.60 17.41 8.33
N LEU A 167 12.60 16.70 8.89
CA LEU A 167 12.64 16.21 10.26
C LEU A 167 13.77 15.20 10.47
N ALA A 168 13.95 14.24 9.56
CA ALA A 168 15.03 13.25 9.61
C ALA A 168 16.43 13.92 9.54
N LYS A 169 16.54 15.00 8.78
CA LYS A 169 17.78 15.79 8.73
C LYS A 169 18.05 16.55 10.04
N ALA A 170 17.01 17.02 10.71
CA ALA A 170 17.14 17.70 12.01
C ALA A 170 17.46 16.73 13.16
N HIS A 171 17.03 15.46 13.03
CA HIS A 171 17.22 14.39 14.02
C HIS A 171 18.04 13.23 13.42
N PRO A 172 19.36 13.40 13.14
CA PRO A 172 20.17 12.35 12.52
C PRO A 172 20.36 11.15 13.46
N SER A 173 20.32 9.94 12.90
CA SER A 173 20.74 8.73 13.61
C SER A 173 22.25 8.83 13.93
N LYS A 174 22.61 8.54 15.18
CA LYS A 174 24.03 8.49 15.61
C LYS A 174 24.68 7.20 15.17
#